data_2164bd0d365ae480bafc140ab5239cbb
#
_entry.id   2164bd0d365ae480bafc140ab5239cbb
#
_cell.length_a   1.000
_cell.length_b   1.000
_cell.length_c   1.000
_cell.angle_alpha   90.00
_cell.angle_beta   90.00
_cell.angle_gamma   90.00
#
_symmetry.space_group_name_H-M   'P 1'
#
loop_
_entity.id
_entity.type
_entity.pdbx_description
1 polymer ?
#
loop_
_entity_poly.entity_id
_entity_poly.type
_entity_poly.pdbx_seq_one_letter_code
_entity_poly.pdbx_strand_id
1 'polypeptide(L)'
;MADITRDELGPFKIIDVYEPSVGLRGTLVIDNVARGPSIGGVRMAPDVSTEECFRLARAMTLKNAAADLPHGGGKSVIYGDPRMPADEKEEIIRAFACALEQEEQYIFGPDMGTDEECMGWVRNEIGRAVGLPREIGGIPLDEIGATGWGLLHAIKVACEFQERDLAGARVAVQGFGAVGKNAARFLAAEGAIIVAAADSGGTVSCAHGLEVDRLAALVEAGGSVIDYPEGDG
;
A
#
# COMPACT_ATOMS: atom_id res chain seq x y z
N MET A 1 -7.44 9.61 23.75
CA MET A 1 -7.94 9.60 22.36
C MET A 1 -7.31 10.79 21.65
N ALA A 2 -6.73 10.58 20.46
CA ALA A 2 -6.30 11.70 19.64
C ALA A 2 -7.51 12.59 19.35
N ASP A 3 -7.35 13.90 19.43
CA ASP A 3 -8.43 14.87 19.15
C ASP A 3 -8.59 14.96 17.61
N ILE A 4 -9.32 14.00 17.03
CA ILE A 4 -9.61 13.97 15.60
C ILE A 4 -10.65 15.03 15.29
N THR A 5 -10.23 16.09 14.62
CA THR A 5 -11.13 17.17 14.19
C THR A 5 -12.08 16.67 13.09
N ARG A 6 -13.37 16.72 13.35
CA ARG A 6 -14.42 16.46 12.35
C ARG A 6 -14.67 17.71 11.52
N ASP A 7 -14.91 17.49 10.22
CA ASP A 7 -15.27 18.52 9.25
C ASP A 7 -16.47 18.06 8.39
N GLU A 8 -16.79 18.78 7.34
CA GLU A 8 -17.89 18.48 6.41
C GLU A 8 -17.76 17.15 5.64
N LEU A 9 -16.54 16.60 5.53
CA LEU A 9 -16.30 15.32 4.88
C LEU A 9 -16.38 14.14 5.85
N GLY A 10 -16.05 14.33 7.13
CA GLY A 10 -16.03 13.27 8.12
C GLY A 10 -15.08 13.52 9.30
N PRO A 11 -14.65 12.48 10.01
CA PRO A 11 -14.96 11.07 9.80
C PRO A 11 -16.40 10.70 10.18
N PHE A 12 -17.01 9.83 9.37
CA PHE A 12 -18.36 9.32 9.62
C PHE A 12 -18.39 8.43 10.87
N LYS A 13 -17.41 7.52 10.99
CA LYS A 13 -17.35 6.57 12.12
C LYS A 13 -15.90 6.21 12.47
N ILE A 14 -15.64 6.06 13.76
CA ILE A 14 -14.37 5.52 14.30
C ILE A 14 -14.72 4.37 15.23
N ILE A 15 -14.10 3.21 15.03
CA ILE A 15 -14.32 2.00 15.82
C ILE A 15 -12.98 1.50 16.31
N ASP A 16 -12.80 1.47 17.63
CA ASP A 16 -11.65 0.82 18.27
C ASP A 16 -12.02 -0.63 18.61
N VAL A 17 -11.14 -1.55 18.24
CA VAL A 17 -11.29 -2.99 18.47
C VAL A 17 -10.17 -3.44 19.39
N TYR A 18 -10.54 -4.19 20.43
CA TYR A 18 -9.61 -4.79 21.37
C TYR A 18 -10.07 -6.18 21.76
N GLU A 19 -9.27 -7.22 21.42
CA GLU A 19 -9.52 -8.61 21.77
C GLU A 19 -8.26 -9.20 22.44
N PRO A 20 -8.23 -9.22 23.78
CA PRO A 20 -7.03 -9.60 24.52
C PRO A 20 -6.64 -11.08 24.37
N SER A 21 -7.57 -11.96 24.03
CA SER A 21 -7.30 -13.40 23.90
C SER A 21 -6.30 -13.72 22.78
N VAL A 22 -6.27 -12.88 21.74
CA VAL A 22 -5.34 -12.97 20.59
C VAL A 22 -4.39 -11.78 20.50
N GLY A 23 -4.39 -10.90 21.52
CA GLY A 23 -3.55 -9.69 21.52
C GLY A 23 -3.95 -8.65 20.48
N LEU A 24 -5.16 -8.70 19.93
CA LEU A 24 -5.65 -7.74 18.94
C LEU A 24 -5.89 -6.37 19.56
N ARG A 25 -5.30 -5.37 18.97
CA ARG A 25 -5.63 -3.96 19.13
C ARG A 25 -5.67 -3.31 17.75
N GLY A 26 -6.80 -2.73 17.36
CA GLY A 26 -6.94 -2.09 16.05
C GLY A 26 -7.95 -0.96 16.07
N THR A 27 -7.91 -0.14 15.03
CA THR A 27 -8.86 0.96 14.81
C THR A 27 -9.31 0.96 13.36
N LEU A 28 -10.61 1.08 13.13
CA LEU A 28 -11.20 1.39 11.83
C LEU A 28 -11.67 2.84 11.83
N VAL A 29 -11.33 3.58 10.79
CA VAL A 29 -11.89 4.88 10.48
C VAL A 29 -12.62 4.79 9.14
N ILE A 30 -13.93 5.04 9.16
CA ILE A 30 -14.74 5.32 7.97
C ILE A 30 -14.82 6.83 7.86
N ASP A 31 -14.15 7.41 6.88
CA ASP A 31 -14.12 8.85 6.73
C ASP A 31 -15.36 9.36 6.01
N ASN A 32 -15.71 8.75 4.88
CA ASN A 32 -16.85 9.20 4.08
C ASN A 32 -17.52 8.03 3.36
N VAL A 33 -18.84 8.09 3.18
CA VAL A 33 -19.67 7.09 2.50
C VAL A 33 -20.62 7.70 1.47
N ALA A 34 -20.45 8.98 1.12
CA ALA A 34 -21.37 9.69 0.24
C ALA A 34 -21.44 9.09 -1.19
N ARG A 35 -20.36 8.45 -1.64
CA ARG A 35 -20.29 7.78 -2.95
C ARG A 35 -20.53 6.26 -2.89
N GLY A 36 -20.80 5.72 -1.73
CA GLY A 36 -20.98 4.28 -1.49
C GLY A 36 -20.12 3.77 -0.32
N PRO A 37 -20.09 2.46 -0.10
CA PRO A 37 -19.30 1.88 0.97
C PRO A 37 -17.85 2.34 0.90
N SER A 38 -17.26 2.66 2.05
CA SER A 38 -15.87 3.04 2.13
C SER A 38 -14.95 1.87 1.79
N ILE A 39 -13.85 2.13 1.13
CA ILE A 39 -12.83 1.13 0.84
C ILE A 39 -11.47 1.64 1.32
N GLY A 40 -10.66 0.75 1.90
CA GLY A 40 -9.30 1.08 2.32
C GLY A 40 -8.53 -0.11 2.84
N GLY A 41 -7.21 0.06 2.92
CA GLY A 41 -6.31 -1.00 3.34
C GLY A 41 -6.24 -1.18 4.85
N VAL A 42 -5.86 -2.37 5.27
CA VAL A 42 -5.51 -2.72 6.65
C VAL A 42 -4.01 -2.56 6.81
N ARG A 43 -3.56 -1.56 7.56
CA ARG A 43 -2.13 -1.39 7.87
C ARG A 43 -1.79 -2.10 9.17
N MET A 44 -0.71 -2.89 9.18
CA MET A 44 -0.18 -3.47 10.40
C MET A 44 1.24 -2.96 10.65
N ALA A 45 1.44 -2.29 11.78
CA ALA A 45 2.76 -1.88 12.25
C ALA A 45 2.72 -1.60 13.77
N PRO A 46 3.86 -1.67 14.46
CA PRO A 46 3.92 -1.49 15.92
C PRO A 46 3.67 -0.03 16.36
N ASP A 47 3.85 0.94 15.47
CA ASP A 47 3.81 2.37 15.72
C ASP A 47 2.62 3.09 15.06
N VAL A 48 1.61 2.36 14.56
CA VAL A 48 0.39 2.96 13.99
C VAL A 48 -0.39 3.75 15.05
N SER A 49 -1.25 4.66 14.58
CA SER A 49 -2.10 5.46 15.45
C SER A 49 -3.48 5.71 14.84
N THR A 50 -4.46 6.03 15.69
CA THR A 50 -5.80 6.44 15.24
C THR A 50 -5.74 7.70 14.38
N GLU A 51 -4.83 8.64 14.66
CA GLU A 51 -4.63 9.85 13.86
C GLU A 51 -4.08 9.52 12.47
N GLU A 52 -3.10 8.62 12.38
CA GLU A 52 -2.60 8.13 11.08
C GLU A 52 -3.71 7.43 10.30
N CYS A 53 -4.47 6.57 10.97
CA CYS A 53 -5.61 5.88 10.37
C CYS A 53 -6.61 6.88 9.75
N PHE A 54 -6.95 7.94 10.49
CA PHE A 54 -7.84 9.00 9.98
C PHE A 54 -7.25 9.73 8.76
N ARG A 55 -5.99 10.14 8.82
CA ARG A 55 -5.33 10.83 7.67
C ARG A 55 -5.34 9.95 6.42
N LEU A 56 -5.10 8.67 6.57
CA LEU A 56 -5.14 7.71 5.48
C LEU A 56 -6.57 7.46 4.97
N ALA A 57 -7.55 7.39 5.86
CA ALA A 57 -8.97 7.27 5.47
C ALA A 57 -9.43 8.49 4.65
N ARG A 58 -9.03 9.72 5.05
CA ARG A 58 -9.27 10.95 4.30
C ARG A 58 -8.59 10.91 2.92
N ALA A 59 -7.35 10.45 2.85
CA ALA A 59 -6.66 10.27 1.58
C ALA A 59 -7.41 9.29 0.66
N MET A 60 -7.98 8.22 1.21
CA MET A 60 -8.81 7.27 0.44
C MET A 60 -10.10 7.91 -0.06
N THR A 61 -10.77 8.76 0.74
CA THR A 61 -11.95 9.53 0.31
C THR A 61 -11.64 10.36 -0.96
N LEU A 62 -10.55 11.13 -0.91
CA LEU A 62 -10.14 11.99 -2.01
C LEU A 62 -9.64 11.18 -3.22
N LYS A 63 -8.88 10.11 -2.98
CA LYS A 63 -8.36 9.22 -4.03
C LYS A 63 -9.48 8.52 -4.79
N ASN A 64 -10.45 7.96 -4.08
CA ASN A 64 -11.58 7.27 -4.70
C ASN A 64 -12.46 8.25 -5.49
N ALA A 65 -12.68 9.46 -4.95
CA ALA A 65 -13.41 10.51 -5.66
C ALA A 65 -12.69 10.99 -6.92
N ALA A 66 -11.37 11.18 -6.85
CA ALA A 66 -10.55 11.59 -8.01
C ALA A 66 -10.51 10.53 -9.12
N ALA A 67 -10.61 9.25 -8.76
CA ALA A 67 -10.69 8.13 -9.70
C ALA A 67 -12.13 7.82 -10.17
N ASP A 68 -13.10 8.63 -9.77
CA ASP A 68 -14.54 8.45 -10.03
C ASP A 68 -15.08 7.08 -9.62
N LEU A 69 -14.54 6.51 -8.56
CA LEU A 69 -15.01 5.22 -8.02
C LEU A 69 -16.29 5.41 -7.20
N PRO A 70 -17.24 4.45 -7.25
CA PRO A 70 -18.47 4.48 -6.45
C PRO A 70 -18.20 4.05 -4.99
N HIS A 71 -17.16 4.61 -4.38
CA HIS A 71 -16.72 4.27 -3.04
C HIS A 71 -16.37 5.52 -2.22
N GLY A 72 -16.71 5.46 -0.94
CA GLY A 72 -16.16 6.36 0.05
C GLY A 72 -14.75 5.98 0.47
N GLY A 73 -14.19 6.68 1.45
CA GLY A 73 -12.86 6.42 1.98
C GLY A 73 -12.90 5.87 3.40
N GLY A 74 -12.12 4.84 3.62
CA GLY A 74 -11.88 4.26 4.93
C GLY A 74 -10.44 3.79 5.07
N LYS A 75 -10.06 3.46 6.28
CA LYS A 75 -8.75 2.87 6.61
C LYS A 75 -8.85 2.11 7.91
N SER A 76 -8.07 1.06 8.03
CA SER A 76 -7.89 0.41 9.32
C SER A 76 -6.41 0.20 9.64
N VAL A 77 -6.14 0.16 10.94
CA VAL A 77 -4.80 -0.09 11.49
C VAL A 77 -4.88 -1.17 12.55
N ILE A 78 -3.88 -2.04 12.57
CA ILE A 78 -3.68 -3.06 13.61
C ILE A 78 -2.29 -2.85 14.21
N TYR A 79 -2.23 -2.75 15.53
CA TYR A 79 -0.97 -2.62 16.28
C TYR A 79 -0.31 -4.00 16.36
N GLY A 80 0.80 -4.20 15.69
CA GLY A 80 1.53 -5.46 15.69
C GLY A 80 2.76 -5.44 14.78
N ASP A 81 3.73 -6.31 15.04
CA ASP A 81 4.85 -6.51 14.12
C ASP A 81 4.37 -7.36 12.93
N PRO A 82 4.38 -6.83 11.69
CA PRO A 82 3.92 -7.58 10.53
C PRO A 82 4.76 -8.84 10.21
N ARG A 83 5.94 -8.97 10.85
CA ARG A 83 6.86 -10.10 10.70
C ARG A 83 6.66 -11.18 11.78
N MET A 84 5.60 -11.07 12.59
CA MET A 84 5.23 -12.12 13.55
C MET A 84 4.97 -13.45 12.83
N PRO A 85 4.94 -14.61 13.53
CA PRO A 85 4.55 -15.88 12.95
C PRO A 85 3.22 -15.79 12.17
N ALA A 86 3.14 -16.49 11.03
CA ALA A 86 1.99 -16.39 10.13
C ALA A 86 0.66 -16.81 10.78
N ASP A 87 0.71 -17.83 11.62
CA ASP A 87 -0.44 -18.33 12.39
C ASP A 87 -0.96 -17.30 13.41
N GLU A 88 -0.06 -16.62 14.14
CA GLU A 88 -0.43 -15.55 15.07
C GLU A 88 -1.04 -14.35 14.30
N LYS A 89 -0.45 -14.00 13.16
CA LYS A 89 -0.96 -12.92 12.29
C LYS A 89 -2.34 -13.25 11.75
N GLU A 90 -2.55 -14.50 11.31
CA GLU A 90 -3.85 -14.98 10.82
C GLU A 90 -4.92 -14.86 11.91
N GLU A 91 -4.64 -15.30 13.14
CA GLU A 91 -5.59 -15.19 14.26
C GLU A 91 -5.99 -13.73 14.52
N ILE A 92 -5.04 -12.81 14.54
CA ILE A 92 -5.31 -11.37 14.73
C ILE A 92 -6.16 -10.79 13.59
N ILE A 93 -5.81 -11.08 12.33
CA ILE A 93 -6.55 -10.58 11.17
C ILE A 93 -7.98 -11.11 11.14
N ARG A 94 -8.18 -12.41 11.42
CA ARG A 94 -9.51 -13.01 11.50
C ARG A 94 -10.33 -12.43 12.64
N ALA A 95 -9.76 -12.28 13.82
CA ALA A 95 -10.43 -11.65 14.96
C ALA A 95 -10.86 -10.21 14.64
N PHE A 96 -10.01 -9.44 13.96
CA PHE A 96 -10.32 -8.08 13.53
C PHE A 96 -11.47 -8.05 12.51
N ALA A 97 -11.46 -8.96 11.55
CA ALA A 97 -12.54 -9.10 10.57
C ALA A 97 -13.88 -9.46 11.27
N CYS A 98 -13.88 -10.47 12.15
CA CYS A 98 -15.06 -10.89 12.90
C CYS A 98 -15.63 -9.76 13.77
N ALA A 99 -14.78 -8.99 14.46
CA ALA A 99 -15.21 -7.85 15.27
C ALA A 99 -15.92 -6.75 14.43
N LEU A 100 -15.64 -6.69 13.14
CA LEU A 100 -16.21 -5.73 12.20
C LEU A 100 -17.22 -6.36 11.22
N GLU A 101 -17.72 -7.56 11.52
CA GLU A 101 -18.67 -8.29 10.65
C GLU A 101 -19.91 -7.46 10.30
N GLN A 102 -20.46 -6.75 11.27
CA GLN A 102 -21.67 -5.94 11.11
C GLN A 102 -21.41 -4.55 10.47
N GLU A 103 -20.14 -4.22 10.19
CA GLU A 103 -19.78 -2.93 9.60
C GLU A 103 -19.79 -3.01 8.07
N GLU A 104 -20.96 -3.11 7.47
CA GLU A 104 -21.17 -3.27 6.02
C GLU A 104 -20.67 -2.07 5.18
N GLN A 105 -20.41 -0.94 5.82
CA GLN A 105 -19.94 0.27 5.14
C GLN A 105 -18.42 0.32 4.94
N TYR A 106 -17.71 -0.76 5.26
CA TYR A 106 -16.28 -0.86 5.03
C TYR A 106 -15.90 -2.12 4.25
N ILE A 107 -15.10 -1.93 3.20
CA ILE A 107 -14.50 -2.98 2.38
C ILE A 107 -13.00 -2.98 2.64
N PHE A 108 -12.49 -4.13 3.06
CA PHE A 108 -11.08 -4.32 3.38
C PHE A 108 -10.22 -4.45 2.12
N GLY A 109 -9.02 -3.89 2.15
CA GLY A 109 -7.97 -4.11 1.16
C GLY A 109 -6.61 -4.31 1.83
N PRO A 110 -5.58 -4.75 1.12
CA PRO A 110 -4.23 -4.84 1.67
C PRO A 110 -3.57 -3.46 1.78
N ASP A 111 -2.58 -3.36 2.68
CA ASP A 111 -1.69 -2.20 2.84
C ASP A 111 -0.37 -2.66 3.47
N MET A 112 0.49 -1.73 3.85
CA MET A 112 1.74 -2.02 4.54
C MET A 112 1.52 -2.95 5.74
N GLY A 113 2.28 -4.04 5.78
CA GLY A 113 2.19 -5.06 6.82
C GLY A 113 1.09 -6.11 6.61
N THR A 114 0.25 -5.98 5.59
CA THR A 114 -0.70 -7.01 5.13
C THR A 114 -0.57 -7.23 3.63
N ASP A 115 -1.12 -8.33 3.15
CA ASP A 115 -1.01 -8.79 1.77
C ASP A 115 -2.33 -9.42 1.28
N GLU A 116 -2.28 -9.99 0.10
CA GLU A 116 -3.42 -10.67 -0.53
C GLU A 116 -3.88 -11.89 0.29
N GLU A 117 -2.96 -12.61 0.94
CA GLU A 117 -3.29 -13.76 1.80
C GLU A 117 -4.10 -13.31 3.01
N CYS A 118 -3.69 -12.22 3.66
CA CYS A 118 -4.45 -11.59 4.75
C CYS A 118 -5.88 -11.22 4.30
N MET A 119 -6.04 -10.71 3.07
CA MET A 119 -7.35 -10.39 2.52
C MET A 119 -8.17 -11.65 2.21
N GLY A 120 -7.52 -12.76 1.90
CA GLY A 120 -8.13 -14.07 1.80
C GLY A 120 -8.75 -14.51 3.13
N TRP A 121 -8.04 -14.33 4.25
CA TRP A 121 -8.57 -14.62 5.58
C TRP A 121 -9.78 -13.74 5.93
N VAL A 122 -9.69 -12.41 5.68
CA VAL A 122 -10.82 -11.50 5.87
C VAL A 122 -12.02 -11.92 5.02
N ARG A 123 -11.80 -12.30 3.75
CA ARG A 123 -12.86 -12.77 2.85
C ARG A 123 -13.56 -14.01 3.37
N ASN A 124 -12.81 -14.96 3.94
CA ASN A 124 -13.36 -16.17 4.52
C ASN A 124 -14.27 -15.90 5.71
N GLU A 125 -13.96 -14.87 6.52
CA GLU A 125 -14.76 -14.52 7.69
C GLU A 125 -16.03 -13.74 7.32
N ILE A 126 -15.89 -12.68 6.52
CA ILE A 126 -16.97 -11.69 6.36
C ILE A 126 -17.32 -11.38 4.89
N GLY A 127 -16.65 -11.95 3.92
CA GLY A 127 -16.95 -11.78 2.49
C GLY A 127 -16.57 -10.43 1.88
N ARG A 128 -16.19 -9.42 2.66
CA ARG A 128 -15.96 -8.04 2.22
C ARG A 128 -14.50 -7.67 2.16
N ALA A 129 -13.78 -8.19 1.18
CA ALA A 129 -12.39 -7.86 0.92
C ALA A 129 -12.09 -7.75 -0.58
N VAL A 130 -11.15 -6.90 -0.93
CA VAL A 130 -10.52 -6.75 -2.25
C VAL A 130 -9.00 -6.98 -2.13
N GLY A 131 -8.29 -7.07 -3.26
CA GLY A 131 -6.87 -7.42 -3.24
C GLY A 131 -6.67 -8.85 -2.79
N LEU A 132 -7.46 -9.76 -3.37
CA LEU A 132 -7.47 -11.18 -3.04
C LEU A 132 -6.37 -11.93 -3.79
N PRO A 133 -5.91 -13.09 -3.27
CA PRO A 133 -5.04 -13.99 -4.00
C PRO A 133 -5.63 -14.44 -5.34
N ARG A 134 -4.76 -14.71 -6.31
CA ARG A 134 -5.14 -15.19 -7.66
C ARG A 134 -5.95 -16.49 -7.60
N GLU A 135 -5.59 -17.38 -6.69
CA GLU A 135 -6.19 -18.71 -6.50
C GLU A 135 -7.68 -18.65 -6.17
N ILE A 136 -8.13 -17.56 -5.57
CA ILE A 136 -9.55 -17.32 -5.24
C ILE A 136 -10.18 -16.23 -6.12
N GLY A 137 -9.60 -15.98 -7.30
CA GLY A 137 -10.14 -15.08 -8.33
C GLY A 137 -9.76 -13.61 -8.14
N GLY A 138 -8.75 -13.31 -7.33
CA GLY A 138 -8.20 -11.98 -7.19
C GLY A 138 -7.36 -11.54 -8.39
N ILE A 139 -7.18 -10.22 -8.52
CA ILE A 139 -6.20 -9.63 -9.44
C ILE A 139 -4.99 -9.23 -8.62
N PRO A 140 -3.81 -9.85 -8.81
CA PRO A 140 -2.62 -9.60 -8.01
C PRO A 140 -1.99 -8.27 -8.42
N LEU A 141 -2.49 -7.17 -7.88
CA LEU A 141 -2.11 -5.80 -8.29
C LEU A 141 -0.64 -5.50 -8.06
N ASP A 142 -0.03 -6.03 -7.00
CA ASP A 142 1.40 -5.86 -6.72
C ASP A 142 2.26 -6.68 -7.70
N GLU A 143 1.85 -7.89 -8.03
CA GLU A 143 2.54 -8.77 -9.00
C GLU A 143 2.56 -8.14 -10.41
N ILE A 144 1.44 -7.60 -10.87
CA ILE A 144 1.34 -6.91 -12.17
C ILE A 144 1.90 -5.48 -12.14
N GLY A 145 2.29 -4.98 -10.97
CA GLY A 145 2.88 -3.65 -10.82
C GLY A 145 1.91 -2.49 -11.00
N ALA A 146 0.61 -2.68 -10.70
CA ALA A 146 -0.43 -1.69 -10.97
C ALA A 146 -0.13 -0.31 -10.36
N THR A 147 0.40 -0.24 -9.13
CA THR A 147 0.77 1.02 -8.49
C THR A 147 1.96 1.69 -9.18
N GLY A 148 2.97 0.90 -9.59
CA GLY A 148 4.10 1.40 -10.40
C GLY A 148 3.66 1.95 -11.76
N TRP A 149 2.68 1.29 -12.40
CA TRP A 149 2.06 1.75 -13.64
C TRP A 149 1.35 3.09 -13.45
N GLY A 150 0.54 3.22 -12.40
CA GLY A 150 -0.10 4.49 -12.05
C GLY A 150 0.89 5.62 -11.80
N LEU A 151 2.02 5.31 -11.14
CA LEU A 151 3.09 6.28 -10.89
C LEU A 151 3.77 6.73 -12.19
N LEU A 152 4.01 5.83 -13.16
CA LEU A 152 4.50 6.21 -14.49
C LEU A 152 3.59 7.25 -15.14
N HIS A 153 2.27 7.02 -15.15
CA HIS A 153 1.33 7.96 -15.76
C HIS A 153 1.28 9.31 -15.04
N ALA A 154 1.35 9.30 -13.71
CA ALA A 154 1.45 10.54 -12.94
C ALA A 154 2.74 11.33 -13.28
N ILE A 155 3.87 10.63 -13.45
CA ILE A 155 5.14 11.24 -13.85
C ILE A 155 5.05 11.79 -15.27
N LYS A 156 4.43 11.07 -16.24
CA LYS A 156 4.24 11.57 -17.62
C LYS A 156 3.47 12.89 -17.63
N VAL A 157 2.36 12.97 -16.88
CA VAL A 157 1.59 14.21 -16.74
C VAL A 157 2.41 15.32 -16.09
N ALA A 158 3.18 15.00 -15.02
CA ALA A 158 4.05 15.99 -14.38
C ALA A 158 5.15 16.49 -15.32
N CYS A 159 5.70 15.64 -16.19
CA CYS A 159 6.67 16.03 -17.23
C CYS A 159 6.06 17.00 -18.24
N GLU A 160 4.81 16.74 -18.69
CA GLU A 160 4.08 17.66 -19.59
C GLU A 160 3.92 19.05 -18.98
N PHE A 161 3.51 19.13 -17.69
CA PHE A 161 3.38 20.41 -16.98
C PHE A 161 4.72 21.13 -16.77
N GLN A 162 5.82 20.39 -16.71
CA GLN A 162 7.17 20.93 -16.52
C GLN A 162 7.90 21.17 -17.86
N GLU A 163 7.26 20.91 -19.00
CA GLU A 163 7.86 20.96 -20.34
C GLU A 163 9.18 20.19 -20.42
N ARG A 164 9.19 18.96 -19.85
CA ARG A 164 10.34 18.05 -19.81
C ARG A 164 10.02 16.74 -20.50
N ASP A 165 11.02 16.23 -21.22
CA ASP A 165 10.94 14.86 -21.78
C ASP A 165 11.27 13.84 -20.69
N LEU A 166 10.49 12.75 -20.65
CA LEU A 166 10.78 11.60 -19.82
C LEU A 166 11.93 10.77 -20.39
N ALA A 167 12.00 10.65 -21.72
CA ALA A 167 13.09 9.96 -22.39
C ALA A 167 14.43 10.67 -22.13
N GLY A 168 15.42 9.95 -21.63
CA GLY A 168 16.71 10.47 -21.21
C GLY A 168 16.72 11.16 -19.84
N ALA A 169 15.56 11.29 -19.19
CA ALA A 169 15.49 11.82 -17.83
C ALA A 169 16.26 10.91 -16.85
N ARG A 170 17.04 11.52 -15.96
CA ARG A 170 17.76 10.80 -14.90
C ARG A 170 16.88 10.70 -13.66
N VAL A 171 16.57 9.47 -13.25
CA VAL A 171 15.62 9.18 -12.18
C VAL A 171 16.31 8.46 -11.02
N ALA A 172 16.06 8.93 -9.80
CA ALA A 172 16.39 8.23 -8.56
C ALA A 172 15.11 7.67 -7.94
N VAL A 173 15.14 6.41 -7.51
CA VAL A 173 14.00 5.71 -6.92
C VAL A 173 14.26 5.46 -5.43
N GLN A 174 13.50 6.13 -4.57
CA GLN A 174 13.53 5.88 -3.13
C GLN A 174 12.47 4.82 -2.76
N GLY A 175 12.93 3.68 -2.25
CA GLY A 175 12.10 2.52 -1.98
C GLY A 175 12.02 1.59 -3.21
N PHE A 176 12.79 0.49 -3.21
CA PHE A 176 12.86 -0.46 -4.33
C PHE A 176 12.06 -1.76 -4.04
N GLY A 177 10.92 -1.62 -3.31
CA GLY A 177 9.92 -2.67 -3.11
C GLY A 177 8.97 -2.81 -4.30
N ALA A 178 7.78 -3.38 -4.09
CA ALA A 178 6.79 -3.68 -5.14
C ALA A 178 6.48 -2.46 -6.04
N VAL A 179 6.27 -1.28 -5.46
CA VAL A 179 5.97 -0.05 -6.22
C VAL A 179 7.19 0.47 -6.96
N GLY A 180 8.30 0.71 -6.25
CA GLY A 180 9.48 1.36 -6.83
C GLY A 180 10.16 0.52 -7.90
N LYS A 181 10.25 -0.78 -7.70
CA LYS A 181 10.79 -1.74 -8.67
C LYS A 181 10.00 -1.71 -9.98
N ASN A 182 8.68 -1.82 -9.91
CA ASN A 182 7.84 -1.78 -11.10
C ASN A 182 7.81 -0.39 -11.75
N ALA A 183 7.79 0.68 -10.97
CA ALA A 183 7.91 2.04 -11.51
C ALA A 183 9.24 2.22 -12.26
N ALA A 184 10.36 1.74 -11.71
CA ALA A 184 11.65 1.78 -12.38
C ALA A 184 11.63 1.04 -13.73
N ARG A 185 11.04 -0.17 -13.79
CA ARG A 185 10.85 -0.94 -15.02
C ARG A 185 10.05 -0.17 -16.07
N PHE A 186 8.91 0.38 -15.67
CA PHE A 186 8.04 1.14 -16.58
C PHE A 186 8.70 2.44 -17.06
N LEU A 187 9.39 3.17 -16.18
CA LEU A 187 10.12 4.39 -16.54
C LEU A 187 11.28 4.10 -17.49
N ALA A 188 12.05 3.04 -17.24
CA ALA A 188 13.13 2.61 -18.14
C ALA A 188 12.60 2.21 -19.52
N ALA A 189 11.45 1.55 -19.60
CA ALA A 189 10.80 1.20 -20.88
C ALA A 189 10.37 2.43 -21.69
N GLU A 190 10.11 3.56 -21.04
CA GLU A 190 9.84 4.86 -21.68
C GLU A 190 11.12 5.68 -21.95
N GLY A 191 12.29 5.08 -21.74
CA GLY A 191 13.58 5.68 -22.05
C GLY A 191 14.20 6.53 -20.93
N ALA A 192 13.66 6.51 -19.72
CA ALA A 192 14.30 7.13 -18.57
C ALA A 192 15.54 6.33 -18.12
N ILE A 193 16.52 7.00 -17.55
CA ILE A 193 17.76 6.41 -17.04
C ILE A 193 17.67 6.34 -15.52
N ILE A 194 17.55 5.13 -14.97
CA ILE A 194 17.50 4.94 -13.52
C ILE A 194 18.94 5.01 -12.98
N VAL A 195 19.28 6.11 -12.35
CA VAL A 195 20.66 6.41 -11.91
C VAL A 195 20.92 6.11 -10.44
N ALA A 196 19.86 5.92 -9.64
CA ALA A 196 19.97 5.51 -8.25
C ALA A 196 18.73 4.76 -7.79
N ALA A 197 18.90 3.84 -6.87
CA ALA A 197 17.83 3.14 -6.17
C ALA A 197 18.19 2.98 -4.69
N ALA A 198 17.19 3.04 -3.81
CA ALA A 198 17.36 2.84 -2.38
C ALA A 198 16.34 1.87 -1.81
N ASP A 199 16.74 1.08 -0.82
CA ASP A 199 15.87 0.28 0.02
C ASP A 199 16.25 0.44 1.51
N SER A 200 15.75 -0.43 2.39
CA SER A 200 16.10 -0.40 3.83
C SER A 200 17.55 -0.77 4.11
N GLY A 201 18.25 -1.42 3.18
CA GLY A 201 19.65 -1.80 3.31
C GLY A 201 20.61 -0.66 2.93
N GLY A 202 20.16 0.30 2.11
CA GLY A 202 20.96 1.44 1.69
C GLY A 202 20.63 1.94 0.29
N THR A 203 21.63 2.52 -0.38
CA THR A 203 21.46 3.15 -1.69
C THR A 203 22.55 2.68 -2.64
N VAL A 204 22.20 2.41 -3.89
CA VAL A 204 23.13 2.20 -5.00
C VAL A 204 22.95 3.31 -6.03
N SER A 205 24.05 3.76 -6.62
CA SER A 205 24.01 4.73 -7.72
C SER A 205 24.94 4.32 -8.86
N CYS A 206 24.58 4.70 -10.08
CA CYS A 206 25.41 4.53 -11.27
C CYS A 206 25.18 5.70 -12.22
N ALA A 207 26.22 6.46 -12.52
CA ALA A 207 26.11 7.65 -13.36
C ALA A 207 25.62 7.35 -14.79
N HIS A 208 25.89 6.14 -15.28
CA HIS A 208 25.50 5.68 -16.62
C HIS A 208 24.15 4.96 -16.67
N GLY A 209 23.51 4.75 -15.51
CA GLY A 209 22.24 4.02 -15.34
C GLY A 209 22.44 2.63 -14.77
N LEU A 210 21.46 2.21 -13.97
CA LEU A 210 21.35 0.86 -13.39
C LEU A 210 20.59 -0.04 -14.36
N GLU A 211 21.04 -1.27 -14.53
CA GLU A 211 20.29 -2.32 -15.24
C GLU A 211 19.09 -2.76 -14.38
N VAL A 212 17.93 -2.16 -14.62
CA VAL A 212 16.73 -2.27 -13.74
C VAL A 212 16.30 -3.71 -13.54
N ASP A 213 16.27 -4.53 -14.59
CA ASP A 213 15.82 -5.92 -14.48
C ASP A 213 16.81 -6.78 -13.66
N ARG A 214 18.11 -6.53 -13.79
CA ARG A 214 19.14 -7.19 -12.99
C ARG A 214 19.04 -6.80 -11.51
N LEU A 215 18.85 -5.50 -11.23
CA LEU A 215 18.64 -5.02 -9.87
C LEU A 215 17.35 -5.58 -9.26
N ALA A 216 16.27 -5.64 -10.06
CA ALA A 216 15.00 -6.20 -9.63
C ALA A 216 15.11 -7.70 -9.29
N ALA A 217 15.79 -8.48 -10.15
CA ALA A 217 16.02 -9.91 -9.91
C ALA A 217 16.84 -10.16 -8.64
N LEU A 218 17.83 -9.31 -8.35
CA LEU A 218 18.62 -9.38 -7.12
C LEU A 218 17.75 -9.18 -5.87
N VAL A 219 16.90 -8.16 -5.86
CA VAL A 219 15.99 -7.89 -4.74
C VAL A 219 14.91 -8.97 -4.61
N GLU A 220 14.39 -9.50 -5.72
CA GLU A 220 13.45 -10.64 -5.73
C GLU A 220 14.05 -11.93 -5.17
N ALA A 221 15.36 -12.10 -5.29
CA ALA A 221 16.10 -13.19 -4.68
C ALA A 221 16.41 -13.00 -3.18
N GLY A 222 15.92 -11.91 -2.57
CA GLY A 222 16.09 -11.59 -1.14
C GLY A 222 17.33 -10.74 -0.83
N GLY A 223 18.02 -10.21 -1.85
CA GLY A 223 19.12 -9.25 -1.68
C GLY A 223 18.63 -7.81 -1.47
N SER A 224 19.57 -6.90 -1.23
CA SER A 224 19.34 -5.46 -1.15
C SER A 224 19.93 -4.75 -2.36
N VAL A 225 19.47 -3.52 -2.65
CA VAL A 225 20.02 -2.71 -3.75
C VAL A 225 21.52 -2.46 -3.63
N ILE A 226 22.07 -2.43 -2.41
CA ILE A 226 23.51 -2.25 -2.16
C ILE A 226 24.37 -3.43 -2.64
N ASP A 227 23.77 -4.61 -2.85
CA ASP A 227 24.46 -5.81 -3.34
C ASP A 227 24.67 -5.76 -4.87
N TYR A 228 24.21 -4.70 -5.53
CA TYR A 228 24.37 -4.54 -6.97
C TYR A 228 25.84 -4.28 -7.35
N PRO A 229 26.48 -5.15 -8.15
CA PRO A 229 27.94 -5.22 -8.26
C PRO A 229 28.61 -4.10 -9.06
N GLU A 230 27.85 -3.25 -9.75
CA GLU A 230 28.35 -2.19 -10.65
C GLU A 230 27.97 -0.77 -10.16
N GLY A 231 27.44 -0.65 -8.96
CA GLY A 231 27.07 0.63 -8.37
C GLY A 231 28.21 1.26 -7.56
N ASP A 232 28.25 2.59 -7.55
CA ASP A 232 28.98 3.34 -6.53
C ASP A 232 28.10 3.34 -5.27
N GLY A 233 28.48 2.52 -4.25
CA GLY A 233 27.75 2.35 -3.00
C GLY A 233 27.89 3.54 -2.03
#